data_e683ee393c738fe88bc1bf1c6fee8551
#
_entry.id   e683ee393c738fe88bc1bf1c6fee8551
#
_cell.length_a   1.000
_cell.length_b   1.000
_cell.length_c   1.000
_cell.angle_alpha   90.00
_cell.angle_beta   90.00
_cell.angle_gamma   90.00
#
_symmetry.space_group_name_H-M   'P 1'
#
loop_
_entity.id
_entity.type
_entity.pdbx_description
1 polymer ?
#
loop_
_entity_poly.entity_id
_entity_poly.type
_entity_poly.pdbx_seq_one_letter_code
_entity_poly.pdbx_strand_id
1 'polypeptide(L)'
;GGVVICGNAVNNIPGGTGELEGSYGAFHGGTNDDDNSGVLKYVRIEYAGIAINPNQEVNSLTMGSVGRATEISHVQASYGLDDAFEWFGGTVNCTNLIAYRGLDDDFDVDLGYRGNVQFALSIRDANYADQSGSNGFEVDNNGSGSNDQPFTSATFSNVTVVGPKATVTSTISTNFQHALHLRRNNKLKVHNSFFTGYPYGIYIDASTTEANATNGELVMKNNVLAGVESWTGFVPYRVKDGSTFDLKTWFETNNEYVATWQDAGIQASLFEVGAAQVLPSASSMLLNGASFTGLTGFSSVDFRGAFGSDNWTAGWAEFNPSAKDYSK
;
A
#
# COMPACT_ATOMS: atom_id res chain seq x y z
N GLY A 1 -19.72 2.91 7.23
CA GLY A 1 -19.28 3.86 6.21
C GLY A 1 -17.79 4.11 6.29
N GLY A 2 -17.27 4.88 5.34
CA GLY A 2 -15.88 5.33 5.26
C GLY A 2 -15.84 6.83 4.98
N VAL A 3 -14.64 7.33 4.67
CA VAL A 3 -14.43 8.69 4.20
C VAL A 3 -14.21 8.65 2.69
N VAL A 4 -15.00 9.42 1.95
CA VAL A 4 -14.93 9.50 0.49
C VAL A 4 -14.63 10.94 0.07
N ILE A 5 -13.61 11.13 -0.75
CA ILE A 5 -13.22 12.43 -1.29
C ILE A 5 -13.27 12.33 -2.82
N CYS A 6 -14.12 13.14 -3.45
CA CYS A 6 -14.23 13.24 -4.91
C CYS A 6 -13.65 14.56 -5.38
N GLY A 7 -12.62 14.51 -6.20
CA GLY A 7 -11.95 15.67 -6.78
C GLY A 7 -12.16 15.76 -8.30
N ASN A 8 -11.49 16.74 -8.89
CA ASN A 8 -11.59 17.10 -10.30
C ASN A 8 -10.28 16.90 -11.07
N ALA A 9 -9.33 16.11 -10.53
CA ALA A 9 -8.11 15.78 -11.24
C ALA A 9 -8.36 14.76 -12.36
N VAL A 10 -7.38 14.61 -13.24
CA VAL A 10 -7.47 13.66 -14.35
C VAL A 10 -7.36 12.22 -13.85
N ASN A 11 -8.20 11.35 -14.40
CA ASN A 11 -8.13 9.89 -14.30
C ASN A 11 -8.07 9.26 -15.69
N ASN A 12 -7.99 7.93 -15.81
CA ASN A 12 -7.96 7.24 -17.10
C ASN A 12 -9.30 6.57 -17.49
N ILE A 13 -10.38 6.94 -16.81
CA ILE A 13 -11.74 6.49 -17.17
C ILE A 13 -12.10 7.07 -18.55
N PRO A 14 -12.60 6.27 -19.50
CA PRO A 14 -13.10 6.79 -20.77
C PRO A 14 -14.14 7.90 -20.55
N GLY A 15 -13.88 9.10 -21.10
CA GLY A 15 -14.70 10.29 -20.86
C GLY A 15 -14.24 11.15 -19.68
N GLY A 16 -13.27 10.70 -18.88
CA GLY A 16 -12.60 11.49 -17.84
C GLY A 16 -13.38 11.67 -16.52
N THR A 17 -14.57 11.08 -16.42
CA THR A 17 -15.40 11.09 -15.20
C THR A 17 -16.02 9.72 -14.97
N GLY A 18 -16.16 9.32 -13.71
CA GLY A 18 -16.78 8.07 -13.32
C GLY A 18 -17.47 8.17 -11.96
N GLU A 19 -18.23 7.17 -11.64
CA GLU A 19 -18.82 6.97 -10.32
C GLU A 19 -17.93 5.99 -9.55
N LEU A 20 -17.70 6.28 -8.27
CA LEU A 20 -17.00 5.35 -7.39
C LEU A 20 -17.81 4.09 -7.17
N GLU A 21 -17.14 3.03 -6.77
CA GLU A 21 -17.72 1.75 -6.41
C GLU A 21 -18.86 1.92 -5.39
N GLY A 22 -19.89 1.05 -5.50
CA GLY A 22 -21.08 1.13 -4.66
C GLY A 22 -22.24 1.95 -5.24
N SER A 23 -22.02 2.67 -6.36
CA SER A 23 -23.09 3.40 -7.11
C SER A 23 -24.01 4.25 -6.21
N TYR A 24 -23.40 4.99 -5.28
CA TYR A 24 -24.12 5.86 -4.34
C TYR A 24 -24.09 7.35 -4.72
N GLY A 25 -23.82 7.66 -5.99
CA GLY A 25 -23.80 9.03 -6.51
C GLY A 25 -22.50 9.79 -6.28
N ALA A 26 -21.41 9.12 -5.95
CA ALA A 26 -20.10 9.73 -5.78
C ALA A 26 -19.34 9.78 -7.11
N PHE A 27 -19.53 10.85 -7.85
CA PHE A 27 -18.85 11.09 -9.14
C PHE A 27 -17.54 11.83 -8.92
N HIS A 28 -16.52 11.46 -9.68
CA HIS A 28 -15.18 12.06 -9.63
C HIS A 28 -14.56 12.19 -11.02
N GLY A 29 -13.55 13.02 -11.14
CA GLY A 29 -12.80 13.22 -12.39
C GLY A 29 -13.02 14.59 -12.99
N GLY A 30 -12.10 14.96 -13.85
CA GLY A 30 -12.07 16.25 -14.52
C GLY A 30 -10.75 16.49 -15.22
N THR A 31 -10.29 17.74 -15.23
CA THR A 31 -9.07 18.16 -15.95
C THR A 31 -8.12 18.98 -15.08
N ASN A 32 -8.38 19.10 -13.79
CA ASN A 32 -7.60 19.95 -12.88
C ASN A 32 -6.74 19.10 -11.93
N ASP A 33 -5.52 18.79 -12.32
CA ASP A 33 -4.57 18.07 -11.48
C ASP A 33 -4.15 18.83 -10.20
N ASP A 34 -4.40 20.15 -10.16
CA ASP A 34 -4.17 21.00 -8.99
C ASP A 34 -5.46 21.24 -8.16
N ASP A 35 -6.46 20.39 -8.32
CA ASP A 35 -7.69 20.41 -7.53
C ASP A 35 -7.39 20.37 -6.03
N ASN A 36 -8.18 21.13 -5.26
CA ASN A 36 -8.10 21.19 -3.81
C ASN A 36 -9.42 20.74 -3.20
N SER A 37 -9.46 19.54 -2.71
CA SER A 37 -10.62 18.95 -2.01
C SER A 37 -10.55 19.13 -0.48
N GLY A 38 -9.61 19.95 0.02
CA GLY A 38 -9.52 20.30 1.44
C GLY A 38 -8.29 19.72 2.15
N VAL A 39 -8.42 19.55 3.47
CA VAL A 39 -7.35 19.11 4.37
C VAL A 39 -7.84 17.98 5.26
N LEU A 40 -7.14 16.84 5.24
CA LEU A 40 -7.38 15.71 6.11
C LEU A 40 -6.09 15.37 6.87
N LYS A 41 -6.04 15.75 8.16
CA LYS A 41 -4.86 15.55 9.00
C LYS A 41 -5.21 15.05 10.38
N TYR A 42 -4.39 14.12 10.91
CA TYR A 42 -4.57 13.52 12.24
C TYR A 42 -5.97 12.90 12.44
N VAL A 43 -6.37 12.09 11.47
CA VAL A 43 -7.67 11.43 11.45
C VAL A 43 -7.50 9.93 11.60
N ARG A 44 -8.33 9.32 12.43
CA ARG A 44 -8.50 7.88 12.51
C ARG A 44 -9.86 7.49 11.98
N ILE A 45 -9.89 6.54 11.06
CA ILE A 45 -11.06 5.93 10.45
C ILE A 45 -11.09 4.50 10.96
N GLU A 46 -12.03 4.17 11.80
CA GLU A 46 -12.06 2.89 12.49
C GLU A 46 -13.34 2.13 12.16
N TYR A 47 -13.22 0.83 11.86
CA TYR A 47 -14.35 -0.07 11.57
C TYR A 47 -15.22 0.44 10.40
N ALA A 48 -14.62 1.03 9.40
CA ALA A 48 -15.27 1.46 8.16
C ALA A 48 -15.53 0.25 7.23
N GLY A 49 -16.11 0.50 6.08
CA GLY A 49 -16.24 -0.51 5.03
C GLY A 49 -17.41 -1.45 5.25
N ILE A 50 -18.62 -1.02 5.07
CA ILE A 50 -19.76 -1.93 5.00
C ILE A 50 -20.15 -2.10 3.53
N ALA A 51 -20.41 -3.33 3.12
CA ALA A 51 -20.98 -3.62 1.81
C ALA A 51 -22.30 -2.88 1.63
N ILE A 52 -22.39 -2.03 0.61
CA ILE A 52 -23.63 -1.36 0.20
C ILE A 52 -24.47 -2.36 -0.58
N ASN A 53 -23.84 -3.12 -1.44
CA ASN A 53 -24.38 -4.26 -2.19
C ASN A 53 -23.33 -5.38 -2.19
N PRO A 54 -23.66 -6.63 -2.58
CA PRO A 54 -22.65 -7.68 -2.75
C PRO A 54 -21.54 -7.25 -3.71
N ASN A 55 -20.29 -7.33 -3.27
CA ASN A 55 -19.07 -6.89 -3.98
C ASN A 55 -19.09 -5.38 -4.33
N GLN A 56 -19.67 -4.57 -3.49
CA GLN A 56 -19.69 -3.10 -3.59
C GLN A 56 -19.54 -2.52 -2.18
N GLU A 57 -18.34 -2.50 -1.71
CA GLU A 57 -17.94 -2.05 -0.40
C GLU A 57 -17.55 -0.55 -0.44
N VAL A 58 -17.35 0.04 0.73
CA VAL A 58 -16.78 1.38 0.87
C VAL A 58 -15.48 1.26 1.66
N ASN A 59 -14.40 1.66 1.07
CA ASN A 59 -13.08 1.67 1.70
C ASN A 59 -13.05 2.53 2.97
N SER A 60 -12.01 2.37 3.76
CA SER A 60 -11.82 3.27 4.91
C SER A 60 -11.59 4.71 4.44
N LEU A 61 -10.66 4.92 3.49
CA LEU A 61 -10.47 6.20 2.80
C LEU A 61 -10.42 5.99 1.29
N THR A 62 -11.46 6.46 0.59
CA THR A 62 -11.55 6.45 -0.87
C THR A 62 -11.22 7.84 -1.44
N MET A 63 -10.33 7.90 -2.41
CA MET A 63 -9.87 9.12 -3.06
C MET A 63 -10.09 9.07 -4.57
N GLY A 64 -11.26 9.54 -5.03
CA GLY A 64 -11.59 9.62 -6.46
C GLY A 64 -11.07 10.90 -7.11
N SER A 65 -10.08 10.82 -8.00
CA SER A 65 -9.52 11.95 -8.76
C SER A 65 -9.17 13.17 -7.92
N VAL A 66 -8.61 12.94 -6.73
CA VAL A 66 -8.21 14.02 -5.82
C VAL A 66 -6.92 14.67 -6.32
N GLY A 67 -6.90 16.00 -6.39
CA GLY A 67 -5.77 16.77 -6.93
C GLY A 67 -4.71 17.12 -5.90
N ARG A 68 -3.53 17.54 -6.40
CA ARG A 68 -2.31 17.71 -5.60
C ARG A 68 -2.33 18.90 -4.64
N ALA A 69 -3.28 19.81 -4.75
CA ALA A 69 -3.44 20.90 -3.77
C ALA A 69 -4.22 20.47 -2.52
N THR A 70 -4.78 19.25 -2.53
CA THR A 70 -5.39 18.61 -1.34
C THR A 70 -4.29 18.15 -0.39
N GLU A 71 -4.46 18.39 0.90
CA GLU A 71 -3.52 17.95 1.92
C GLU A 71 -4.02 16.72 2.68
N ILE A 72 -3.30 15.58 2.56
CA ILE A 72 -3.62 14.35 3.29
C ILE A 72 -2.36 13.89 4.04
N SER A 73 -2.44 13.87 5.38
CA SER A 73 -1.34 13.40 6.21
C SER A 73 -1.80 12.92 7.57
N HIS A 74 -1.05 11.97 8.16
CA HIS A 74 -1.36 11.42 9.48
C HIS A 74 -2.80 10.87 9.52
N VAL A 75 -3.08 9.94 8.62
CA VAL A 75 -4.38 9.24 8.56
C VAL A 75 -4.17 7.77 8.88
N GLN A 76 -4.96 7.26 9.81
CA GLN A 76 -4.98 5.84 10.18
C GLN A 76 -6.33 5.24 9.80
N ALA A 77 -6.30 4.17 9.01
CA ALA A 77 -7.44 3.29 8.73
C ALA A 77 -7.28 2.00 9.55
N SER A 78 -8.26 1.64 10.37
CA SER A 78 -8.17 0.48 11.26
C SER A 78 -9.41 -0.39 11.19
N TYR A 79 -9.20 -1.71 11.04
CA TYR A 79 -10.27 -2.71 11.03
C TYR A 79 -11.38 -2.39 10.01
N GLY A 80 -11.01 -1.85 8.85
CA GLY A 80 -11.91 -1.69 7.71
C GLY A 80 -12.40 -3.05 7.21
N LEU A 81 -13.60 -3.08 6.63
CA LEU A 81 -14.19 -4.29 6.01
C LEU A 81 -13.91 -4.36 4.50
N ASP A 82 -13.10 -3.45 4.02
CA ASP A 82 -12.64 -3.28 2.67
C ASP A 82 -11.26 -2.63 2.73
N ASP A 83 -10.76 -2.04 1.64
CA ASP A 83 -9.44 -1.44 1.59
C ASP A 83 -9.22 -0.37 2.65
N ALA A 84 -7.97 -0.27 3.10
CA ALA A 84 -7.61 0.79 4.02
C ALA A 84 -7.53 2.14 3.29
N PHE A 85 -6.84 2.18 2.15
CA PHE A 85 -6.67 3.37 1.31
C PHE A 85 -6.80 2.98 -0.16
N GLU A 86 -7.74 3.61 -0.87
CA GLU A 86 -7.88 3.39 -2.30
C GLU A 86 -7.87 4.70 -3.09
N TRP A 87 -7.07 4.72 -4.17
CA TRP A 87 -6.92 5.85 -5.09
C TRP A 87 -7.46 5.51 -6.48
N PHE A 88 -8.56 6.13 -6.86
CA PHE A 88 -9.15 6.07 -8.19
C PHE A 88 -8.68 7.27 -9.04
N GLY A 89 -7.46 7.23 -9.56
CA GLY A 89 -6.89 8.33 -10.32
C GLY A 89 -6.48 9.54 -9.49
N GLY A 90 -6.14 10.64 -10.17
CA GLY A 90 -5.74 11.89 -9.53
C GLY A 90 -4.25 11.99 -9.20
N THR A 91 -3.91 13.01 -8.41
CA THR A 91 -2.51 13.45 -8.19
C THR A 91 -2.22 13.85 -6.74
N VAL A 92 -3.13 13.60 -5.80
CA VAL A 92 -2.94 13.95 -4.40
C VAL A 92 -1.67 13.30 -3.84
N ASN A 93 -0.93 14.06 -3.02
CA ASN A 93 0.20 13.52 -2.29
C ASN A 93 -0.23 13.21 -0.86
N CYS A 94 0.22 12.06 -0.34
CA CYS A 94 -0.10 11.62 1.00
C CYS A 94 1.16 11.34 1.81
N THR A 95 1.12 11.64 3.11
CA THR A 95 2.22 11.29 4.02
C THR A 95 1.70 10.74 5.34
N ASN A 96 2.51 9.87 5.97
CA ASN A 96 2.21 9.34 7.30
C ASN A 96 0.86 8.60 7.37
N LEU A 97 0.69 7.60 6.52
CA LEU A 97 -0.49 6.75 6.47
C LEU A 97 -0.29 5.48 7.30
N ILE A 98 -1.34 5.02 7.97
CA ILE A 98 -1.35 3.75 8.71
C ILE A 98 -2.55 2.92 8.25
N ALA A 99 -2.29 1.78 7.61
CA ALA A 99 -3.26 0.72 7.37
C ALA A 99 -3.10 -0.33 8.48
N TYR A 100 -4.10 -0.45 9.34
CA TYR A 100 -4.01 -1.29 10.53
C TYR A 100 -5.12 -2.31 10.59
N ARG A 101 -4.76 -3.57 10.28
CA ARG A 101 -5.64 -4.74 10.45
C ARG A 101 -6.96 -4.64 9.69
N GLY A 102 -6.93 -4.10 8.47
CA GLY A 102 -8.06 -4.10 7.54
C GLY A 102 -8.37 -5.50 7.01
N LEU A 103 -9.53 -5.66 6.39
CA LEU A 103 -10.00 -6.93 5.86
C LEU A 103 -9.39 -7.21 4.49
N ASP A 104 -9.51 -6.27 3.53
CA ASP A 104 -8.99 -6.42 2.18
C ASP A 104 -7.63 -5.74 2.00
N ASP A 105 -7.35 -5.03 0.96
CA ASP A 105 -6.02 -4.51 0.65
C ASP A 105 -5.63 -3.31 1.52
N ASP A 106 -4.32 -3.13 1.76
CA ASP A 106 -3.86 -1.98 2.55
C ASP A 106 -3.75 -0.72 1.69
N PHE A 107 -3.27 -0.88 0.45
CA PHE A 107 -3.08 0.20 -0.53
C PHE A 107 -3.54 -0.27 -1.90
N ASP A 108 -4.74 0.12 -2.34
CA ASP A 108 -5.22 -0.11 -3.69
C ASP A 108 -5.03 1.14 -4.55
N VAL A 109 -4.47 0.95 -5.75
CA VAL A 109 -3.99 2.04 -6.61
C VAL A 109 -4.46 1.82 -8.04
N ASP A 110 -5.41 2.61 -8.50
CA ASP A 110 -6.06 2.38 -9.80
C ASP A 110 -6.32 3.69 -10.60
N LEU A 111 -6.90 3.52 -11.76
CA LEU A 111 -7.49 4.54 -12.65
C LEU A 111 -6.59 5.74 -12.96
N GLY A 112 -5.27 5.51 -13.06
CA GLY A 112 -4.32 6.54 -13.43
C GLY A 112 -3.86 7.43 -12.29
N TYR A 113 -3.87 6.96 -11.05
CA TYR A 113 -3.28 7.69 -9.92
C TYR A 113 -1.77 7.90 -10.11
N ARG A 114 -1.30 9.14 -9.86
CA ARG A 114 0.08 9.60 -10.14
C ARG A 114 0.69 10.43 -9.01
N GLY A 115 0.10 10.38 -7.81
CA GLY A 115 0.62 11.10 -6.66
C GLY A 115 1.85 10.45 -6.03
N ASN A 116 2.40 11.12 -5.04
CA ASN A 116 3.48 10.65 -4.19
C ASN A 116 2.94 10.23 -2.82
N VAL A 117 3.38 9.09 -2.32
CA VAL A 117 3.07 8.64 -0.95
C VAL A 117 4.37 8.36 -0.20
N GLN A 118 4.56 8.98 0.97
CA GLN A 118 5.75 8.77 1.79
C GLN A 118 5.39 8.51 3.25
N PHE A 119 6.17 7.62 3.89
CA PHE A 119 5.98 7.20 5.29
C PHE A 119 4.63 6.53 5.50
N ALA A 120 4.46 5.34 4.96
CA ALA A 120 3.28 4.53 5.17
C ALA A 120 3.61 3.24 5.93
N LEU A 121 2.74 2.86 6.86
CA LEU A 121 2.83 1.65 7.67
C LEU A 121 1.60 0.79 7.41
N SER A 122 1.80 -0.48 7.09
CA SER A 122 0.77 -1.51 7.06
C SER A 122 1.09 -2.61 8.07
N ILE A 123 0.11 -3.00 8.86
CA ILE A 123 0.17 -4.12 9.81
C ILE A 123 -1.11 -4.94 9.70
N ARG A 124 -0.97 -6.26 9.44
CA ARG A 124 -2.11 -7.16 9.24
C ARG A 124 -2.49 -7.93 10.52
N ASP A 125 -3.76 -8.31 10.62
CA ASP A 125 -4.22 -9.33 11.57
C ASP A 125 -4.11 -10.71 10.95
N ALA A 126 -3.61 -11.69 11.69
CA ALA A 126 -3.38 -13.03 11.16
C ALA A 126 -4.65 -13.74 10.65
N ASN A 127 -5.81 -13.42 11.21
CA ASN A 127 -7.06 -14.13 10.96
C ASN A 127 -8.09 -13.32 10.16
N TYR A 128 -7.74 -12.07 9.77
CA TYR A 128 -8.68 -11.14 9.16
C TYR A 128 -8.23 -10.83 7.74
N ALA A 129 -8.84 -11.52 6.77
CA ALA A 129 -8.56 -11.35 5.35
C ALA A 129 -9.81 -11.67 4.53
N ASP A 130 -10.03 -10.92 3.44
CA ASP A 130 -11.19 -11.07 2.58
C ASP A 130 -11.12 -12.33 1.73
N GLN A 131 -12.30 -12.81 1.30
CA GLN A 131 -12.42 -14.00 0.45
C GLN A 131 -11.93 -13.77 -0.99
N SER A 132 -11.87 -12.51 -1.45
CA SER A 132 -11.30 -12.11 -2.75
C SER A 132 -9.78 -12.28 -2.77
N GLY A 133 -9.15 -12.19 -1.60
CA GLY A 133 -7.71 -12.30 -1.40
C GLY A 133 -7.08 -10.96 -1.00
N SER A 134 -6.42 -10.91 0.15
CA SER A 134 -5.91 -9.68 0.74
C SER A 134 -4.42 -9.49 0.48
N ASN A 135 -4.05 -8.29 0.05
CA ASN A 135 -2.68 -7.90 -0.28
C ASN A 135 -2.20 -6.71 0.57
N GLY A 136 -0.90 -6.44 0.54
CA GLY A 136 -0.35 -5.17 1.03
C GLY A 136 -0.55 -4.05 0.02
N PHE A 137 -0.31 -4.36 -1.25
CA PHE A 137 -0.63 -3.51 -2.40
C PHE A 137 -1.39 -4.32 -3.44
N GLU A 138 -2.48 -3.76 -3.96
CA GLU A 138 -3.06 -4.13 -5.24
C GLU A 138 -2.92 -2.93 -6.19
N VAL A 139 -2.45 -3.16 -7.44
CA VAL A 139 -2.17 -2.04 -8.34
C VAL A 139 -2.56 -2.37 -9.77
N ASP A 140 -3.49 -1.59 -10.30
CA ASP A 140 -3.98 -1.69 -11.67
C ASP A 140 -3.77 -0.40 -12.46
N ASN A 141 -3.66 -0.49 -13.78
CA ASN A 141 -3.87 0.70 -14.60
C ASN A 141 -5.35 1.06 -14.69
N ASN A 142 -6.18 0.05 -14.91
CA ASN A 142 -7.63 0.02 -14.83
C ASN A 142 -8.12 -1.43 -14.90
N GLY A 143 -9.38 -1.69 -14.63
CA GLY A 143 -9.96 -3.03 -14.57
C GLY A 143 -9.77 -3.88 -15.83
N SER A 144 -9.53 -3.28 -17.00
CA SER A 144 -9.25 -3.99 -18.27
C SER A 144 -7.76 -4.16 -18.57
N GLY A 145 -6.85 -3.49 -17.84
CA GLY A 145 -5.41 -3.45 -18.15
C GLY A 145 -5.11 -2.79 -19.50
N SER A 146 -5.93 -1.84 -19.91
CA SER A 146 -5.80 -1.13 -21.18
C SER A 146 -4.60 -0.18 -21.20
N ASN A 147 -4.40 0.49 -22.35
CA ASN A 147 -3.43 1.57 -22.51
C ASN A 147 -4.05 2.95 -22.29
N ASP A 148 -5.19 3.03 -21.61
CA ASP A 148 -5.82 4.30 -21.30
C ASP A 148 -4.92 5.14 -20.39
N GLN A 149 -4.95 6.44 -20.64
CA GLN A 149 -4.06 7.40 -19.98
C GLN A 149 -4.84 8.43 -19.16
N PRO A 150 -4.19 8.95 -18.12
CA PRO A 150 -2.82 8.68 -17.68
C PRO A 150 -2.67 7.27 -17.10
N PHE A 151 -1.47 6.66 -17.26
CA PHE A 151 -1.20 5.40 -16.57
C PHE A 151 -1.15 5.60 -15.05
N THR A 152 -1.60 4.58 -14.32
CA THR A 152 -1.34 4.44 -12.89
C THR A 152 0.16 4.32 -12.69
N SER A 153 0.78 5.37 -12.16
CA SER A 153 2.24 5.54 -12.07
C SER A 153 2.68 6.27 -10.80
N ALA A 154 1.90 6.11 -9.74
CA ALA A 154 2.21 6.67 -8.42
C ALA A 154 3.61 6.29 -7.95
N THR A 155 4.19 7.13 -7.09
CA THR A 155 5.48 6.84 -6.46
C THR A 155 5.30 6.71 -4.96
N PHE A 156 5.62 5.52 -4.43
CA PHE A 156 5.67 5.25 -3.00
C PHE A 156 7.11 5.19 -2.53
N SER A 157 7.41 5.81 -1.39
CA SER A 157 8.73 5.73 -0.74
C SER A 157 8.59 5.59 0.76
N ASN A 158 9.52 4.89 1.38
CA ASN A 158 9.53 4.70 2.83
C ASN A 158 8.23 4.06 3.36
N VAL A 159 7.83 2.95 2.76
CA VAL A 159 6.70 2.14 3.20
C VAL A 159 7.20 0.92 3.98
N THR A 160 6.53 0.58 5.07
CA THR A 160 6.71 -0.67 5.81
C THR A 160 5.43 -1.49 5.73
N VAL A 161 5.50 -2.68 5.14
CA VAL A 161 4.39 -3.63 5.04
C VAL A 161 4.69 -4.88 5.85
N VAL A 162 3.91 -5.10 6.90
CA VAL A 162 4.04 -6.24 7.79
C VAL A 162 2.80 -7.13 7.64
N GLY A 163 2.96 -8.20 6.89
CA GLY A 163 1.93 -9.21 6.66
C GLY A 163 1.61 -10.04 7.92
N PRO A 164 0.69 -11.00 7.79
CA PRO A 164 0.12 -11.69 8.96
C PRO A 164 1.05 -12.74 9.60
N LYS A 165 2.09 -13.20 8.89
CA LYS A 165 2.93 -14.35 9.29
C LYS A 165 4.17 -13.91 10.07
N ALA A 166 4.12 -14.03 11.39
CA ALA A 166 5.26 -13.70 12.27
C ALA A 166 6.30 -14.83 12.33
N THR A 167 5.85 -16.08 12.48
CA THR A 167 6.70 -17.27 12.63
C THR A 167 6.19 -18.44 11.81
N VAL A 168 6.99 -19.48 11.64
CA VAL A 168 6.57 -20.70 10.94
C VAL A 168 5.31 -21.33 11.57
N THR A 169 5.14 -21.21 12.89
CA THR A 169 4.01 -21.76 13.64
C THR A 169 2.78 -20.86 13.68
N SER A 170 2.88 -19.58 13.28
CA SER A 170 1.72 -18.68 13.24
C SER A 170 0.70 -19.23 12.26
N THR A 171 -0.55 -19.40 12.70
CA THR A 171 -1.69 -19.68 11.82
C THR A 171 -2.15 -18.36 11.20
N ILE A 172 -2.40 -18.36 9.90
CA ILE A 172 -2.94 -17.21 9.18
C ILE A 172 -4.12 -17.64 8.32
N SER A 173 -4.99 -16.68 7.96
CA SER A 173 -6.04 -16.91 6.98
C SER A 173 -5.41 -17.35 5.64
N THR A 174 -6.04 -18.29 4.96
CA THR A 174 -5.61 -18.75 3.62
C THR A 174 -5.92 -17.74 2.52
N ASN A 175 -6.65 -16.69 2.85
CA ASN A 175 -7.02 -15.62 1.92
C ASN A 175 -5.92 -14.57 1.76
N PHE A 176 -4.90 -14.54 2.63
CA PHE A 176 -3.75 -13.67 2.40
C PHE A 176 -2.96 -14.09 1.17
N GLN A 177 -2.61 -13.13 0.33
CA GLN A 177 -1.92 -13.37 -0.93
C GLN A 177 -0.53 -12.69 -0.97
N HIS A 178 -0.42 -11.47 -1.45
CA HIS A 178 0.86 -10.87 -1.83
C HIS A 178 1.20 -9.64 -0.98
N ALA A 179 2.50 -9.42 -0.73
CA ALA A 179 2.93 -8.12 -0.23
C ALA A 179 2.72 -7.02 -1.29
N LEU A 180 2.96 -7.35 -2.57
CA LEU A 180 2.66 -6.49 -3.71
C LEU A 180 2.07 -7.32 -4.86
N HIS A 181 0.84 -7.00 -5.27
CA HIS A 181 0.17 -7.54 -6.45
C HIS A 181 0.12 -6.48 -7.54
N LEU A 182 1.01 -6.59 -8.52
CA LEU A 182 1.21 -5.62 -9.60
C LEU A 182 0.56 -6.16 -10.88
N ARG A 183 -0.63 -5.63 -11.22
CA ARG A 183 -1.51 -6.16 -12.24
C ARG A 183 -1.70 -5.19 -13.41
N ARG A 184 -2.37 -5.66 -14.43
CA ARG A 184 -3.15 -4.89 -15.43
C ARG A 184 -2.46 -3.62 -15.93
N ASN A 185 -1.19 -3.76 -16.40
CA ASN A 185 -0.49 -2.69 -17.11
C ASN A 185 -0.11 -1.45 -16.28
N ASN A 186 -0.03 -1.56 -14.94
CA ASN A 186 0.39 -0.45 -14.09
C ASN A 186 1.88 -0.11 -14.28
N LYS A 187 2.26 1.10 -13.85
CA LYS A 187 3.62 1.65 -13.87
C LYS A 187 4.03 2.19 -12.50
N LEU A 188 3.65 1.50 -11.44
CA LEU A 188 3.97 1.88 -10.07
C LEU A 188 5.47 2.04 -9.86
N LYS A 189 5.86 2.96 -8.98
CA LYS A 189 7.25 3.14 -8.54
C LYS A 189 7.32 2.99 -7.03
N VAL A 190 8.16 2.07 -6.54
CA VAL A 190 8.35 1.82 -5.10
C VAL A 190 9.82 1.94 -4.75
N HIS A 191 10.10 2.81 -3.80
CA HIS A 191 11.45 3.13 -3.35
C HIS A 191 11.61 3.01 -1.84
N ASN A 192 12.80 2.66 -1.38
CA ASN A 192 13.21 2.79 0.02
C ASN A 192 12.23 2.11 1.00
N SER A 193 11.61 1.00 0.64
CA SER A 193 10.51 0.39 1.38
C SER A 193 10.87 -1.01 1.90
N PHE A 194 10.08 -1.52 2.84
CA PHE A 194 10.28 -2.82 3.48
C PHE A 194 8.99 -3.65 3.44
N PHE A 195 9.13 -4.95 3.10
CA PHE A 195 8.01 -5.88 2.96
C PHE A 195 8.34 -7.22 3.63
N THR A 196 7.38 -7.76 4.37
CA THR A 196 7.50 -9.10 4.99
C THR A 196 6.15 -9.73 5.33
N GLY A 197 6.17 -11.02 5.65
CA GLY A 197 5.09 -11.71 6.37
C GLY A 197 3.89 -12.15 5.55
N TYR A 198 3.88 -11.96 4.23
CA TYR A 198 2.86 -12.49 3.31
C TYR A 198 3.27 -13.86 2.74
N PRO A 199 2.31 -14.70 2.30
CA PRO A 199 2.63 -15.96 1.59
C PRO A 199 3.44 -15.75 0.32
N TYR A 200 3.12 -14.70 -0.42
CA TYR A 200 3.83 -14.28 -1.62
C TYR A 200 4.44 -12.90 -1.41
N GLY A 201 5.67 -12.70 -1.90
CA GLY A 201 6.32 -11.37 -1.85
C GLY A 201 5.77 -10.46 -2.93
N ILE A 202 6.37 -10.52 -4.12
CA ILE A 202 5.98 -9.70 -5.27
C ILE A 202 5.36 -10.60 -6.34
N TYR A 203 4.20 -10.19 -6.85
CA TYR A 203 3.56 -10.85 -7.98
C TYR A 203 3.35 -9.85 -9.12
N ILE A 204 3.86 -10.19 -10.32
CA ILE A 204 3.54 -9.51 -11.58
C ILE A 204 2.73 -10.48 -12.42
N ASP A 205 1.43 -10.22 -12.61
CA ASP A 205 0.51 -11.19 -13.19
C ASP A 205 0.09 -10.91 -14.64
N ALA A 206 0.64 -9.87 -15.26
CA ALA A 206 0.31 -9.49 -16.63
C ALA A 206 1.57 -9.24 -17.47
N SER A 207 1.58 -9.73 -18.70
CA SER A 207 2.69 -9.51 -19.63
C SER A 207 2.93 -8.04 -19.96
N THR A 208 1.89 -7.21 -19.94
CA THR A 208 2.00 -5.75 -20.09
C THR A 208 2.73 -5.12 -18.90
N THR A 209 2.47 -5.58 -17.68
CA THR A 209 3.15 -5.13 -16.47
C THR A 209 4.62 -5.61 -16.45
N GLU A 210 4.90 -6.83 -16.91
CA GLU A 210 6.27 -7.32 -17.10
C GLU A 210 7.05 -6.47 -18.14
N ALA A 211 6.37 -6.07 -19.22
CA ALA A 211 6.96 -5.16 -20.21
C ALA A 211 7.28 -3.78 -19.60
N ASN A 212 6.39 -3.24 -18.78
CA ASN A 212 6.63 -1.98 -18.06
C ASN A 212 7.83 -2.08 -17.10
N ALA A 213 8.01 -3.23 -16.42
CA ALA A 213 9.17 -3.51 -15.59
C ALA A 213 10.46 -3.57 -16.43
N THR A 214 10.43 -4.28 -17.54
CA THR A 214 11.56 -4.41 -18.47
C THR A 214 11.98 -3.07 -19.06
N ASN A 215 11.01 -2.22 -19.39
CA ASN A 215 11.23 -0.89 -19.98
C ASN A 215 11.61 0.18 -18.95
N GLY A 216 11.63 -0.16 -17.64
CA GLY A 216 11.93 0.79 -16.56
C GLY A 216 10.81 1.79 -16.28
N GLU A 217 9.57 1.49 -16.64
CA GLU A 217 8.38 2.29 -16.36
C GLU A 217 7.74 1.89 -15.02
N LEU A 218 7.70 0.58 -14.71
CA LEU A 218 7.47 0.05 -13.38
C LEU A 218 8.82 -0.07 -12.67
N VAL A 219 8.96 0.51 -11.48
CA VAL A 219 10.27 0.67 -10.82
C VAL A 219 10.23 0.20 -9.37
N MET A 220 11.19 -0.63 -8.98
CA MET A 220 11.45 -0.94 -7.57
C MET A 220 12.95 -0.72 -7.28
N LYS A 221 13.28 0.18 -6.31
CA LYS A 221 14.67 0.50 -5.97
C LYS A 221 14.87 0.72 -4.47
N ASN A 222 15.98 0.22 -3.97
CA ASN A 222 16.40 0.34 -2.57
C ASN A 222 15.39 -0.24 -1.57
N ASN A 223 14.57 -1.19 -2.00
CA ASN A 223 13.62 -1.87 -1.12
C ASN A 223 14.25 -3.10 -0.48
N VAL A 224 13.66 -3.58 0.60
CA VAL A 224 14.01 -4.83 1.26
C VAL A 224 12.79 -5.73 1.31
N LEU A 225 12.90 -6.94 0.78
CA LEU A 225 11.92 -8.00 0.93
C LEU A 225 12.48 -9.05 1.90
N ALA A 226 11.76 -9.34 2.98
CA ALA A 226 12.18 -10.30 3.98
C ALA A 226 11.24 -11.50 4.06
N GLY A 227 11.81 -12.68 4.21
CA GLY A 227 11.08 -13.91 4.51
C GLY A 227 10.73 -14.04 5.99
N VAL A 228 10.22 -15.22 6.33
CA VAL A 228 9.93 -15.66 7.70
C VAL A 228 10.75 -16.92 8.00
N GLU A 229 11.43 -16.95 9.13
CA GLU A 229 12.35 -18.03 9.49
C GLU A 229 11.70 -19.43 9.36
N SER A 230 12.39 -20.32 8.67
CA SER A 230 11.98 -21.71 8.45
C SER A 230 10.64 -21.90 7.74
N TRP A 231 10.02 -20.85 7.22
CA TRP A 231 8.76 -20.97 6.49
C TRP A 231 8.97 -21.28 5.01
N THR A 232 8.80 -22.56 4.63
CA THR A 232 8.96 -23.04 3.25
C THR A 232 7.77 -22.68 2.34
N GLY A 233 6.66 -22.21 2.91
CA GLY A 233 5.49 -21.75 2.16
C GLY A 233 5.61 -20.34 1.57
N PHE A 234 6.71 -19.63 1.88
CA PHE A 234 6.95 -18.31 1.32
C PHE A 234 7.49 -18.39 -0.11
N VAL A 235 6.86 -17.66 -1.02
CA VAL A 235 7.28 -17.50 -2.42
C VAL A 235 7.63 -16.02 -2.66
N PRO A 236 8.91 -15.63 -2.64
CA PRO A 236 9.30 -14.22 -2.73
C PRO A 236 8.96 -13.56 -4.06
N TYR A 237 8.99 -14.32 -5.16
CA TYR A 237 8.81 -13.81 -6.53
C TYR A 237 7.84 -14.69 -7.30
N ARG A 238 6.75 -14.10 -7.78
CA ARG A 238 5.74 -14.78 -8.58
C ARG A 238 5.48 -14.01 -9.86
N VAL A 239 5.37 -14.69 -10.96
CA VAL A 239 4.97 -14.14 -12.26
C VAL A 239 3.76 -14.89 -12.79
N LYS A 240 3.07 -14.31 -13.77
CA LYS A 240 1.96 -14.95 -14.46
C LYS A 240 2.34 -16.34 -14.96
N ASP A 241 1.42 -17.27 -14.88
CA ASP A 241 1.62 -18.63 -15.36
C ASP A 241 2.04 -18.63 -16.85
N GLY A 242 3.12 -19.35 -17.14
CA GLY A 242 3.72 -19.43 -18.47
C GLY A 242 4.65 -18.27 -18.82
N SER A 243 4.85 -17.28 -17.94
CA SER A 243 5.84 -16.23 -18.14
C SER A 243 7.26 -16.74 -17.98
N THR A 244 8.17 -16.13 -18.73
CA THR A 244 9.64 -16.34 -18.63
C THR A 244 10.35 -15.13 -18.04
N PHE A 245 9.61 -14.14 -17.52
CA PHE A 245 10.19 -12.95 -16.90
C PHE A 245 10.94 -13.32 -15.61
N ASP A 246 12.22 -13.01 -15.54
CA ASP A 246 13.05 -13.27 -14.36
C ASP A 246 12.86 -12.15 -13.32
N LEU A 247 11.74 -12.21 -12.60
CA LEU A 247 11.38 -11.25 -11.57
C LEU A 247 12.42 -11.21 -10.44
N LYS A 248 13.03 -12.34 -10.11
CA LYS A 248 14.07 -12.39 -9.08
C LYS A 248 15.26 -11.51 -9.47
N THR A 249 15.85 -11.75 -10.63
CA THR A 249 16.99 -10.96 -11.10
C THR A 249 16.62 -9.50 -11.30
N TRP A 250 15.42 -9.22 -11.84
CA TRP A 250 14.94 -7.86 -12.01
C TRP A 250 14.85 -7.11 -10.66
N PHE A 251 14.29 -7.74 -9.64
CA PHE A 251 14.16 -7.12 -8.31
C PHE A 251 15.54 -6.99 -7.64
N GLU A 252 16.28 -8.08 -7.48
CA GLU A 252 17.54 -8.12 -6.72
C GLU A 252 18.67 -7.28 -7.35
N THR A 253 18.53 -6.84 -8.60
CA THR A 253 19.48 -5.91 -9.22
C THR A 253 19.54 -4.55 -8.52
N ASN A 254 18.42 -4.08 -7.96
CA ASN A 254 18.32 -2.76 -7.33
C ASN A 254 17.70 -2.79 -5.92
N ASN A 255 17.46 -3.97 -5.38
CA ASN A 255 16.80 -4.17 -4.08
C ASN A 255 17.48 -5.33 -3.34
N GLU A 256 17.14 -5.52 -2.07
CA GLU A 256 17.69 -6.57 -1.24
C GLU A 256 16.62 -7.60 -0.86
N TYR A 257 16.98 -8.87 -0.89
CA TYR A 257 16.24 -9.95 -0.27
C TYR A 257 16.99 -10.46 0.96
N VAL A 258 16.31 -10.61 2.09
CA VAL A 258 16.84 -11.20 3.32
C VAL A 258 15.98 -12.39 3.77
N ALA A 259 16.62 -13.38 4.39
CA ALA A 259 15.95 -14.63 4.71
C ALA A 259 14.82 -14.45 5.73
N THR A 260 14.99 -13.51 6.66
CA THR A 260 14.02 -13.32 7.75
C THR A 260 13.80 -11.83 8.05
N TRP A 261 12.63 -11.50 8.60
CA TRP A 261 12.35 -10.14 9.06
C TRP A 261 13.22 -9.76 10.28
N GLN A 262 13.72 -10.73 11.04
CA GLN A 262 14.67 -10.52 12.12
C GLN A 262 16.01 -9.98 11.58
N ASP A 263 16.46 -10.50 10.43
CA ASP A 263 17.67 -10.01 9.74
C ASP A 263 17.50 -8.55 9.30
N ALA A 264 16.30 -8.14 8.93
CA ALA A 264 16.01 -6.74 8.63
C ALA A 264 15.99 -5.85 9.88
N GLY A 265 15.78 -6.43 11.06
CA GLY A 265 15.83 -5.73 12.34
C GLY A 265 14.56 -4.98 12.72
N ILE A 266 13.38 -5.46 12.27
CA ILE A 266 12.09 -4.96 12.77
C ILE A 266 11.72 -5.64 14.11
N GLN A 267 10.71 -5.11 14.79
CA GLN A 267 10.28 -5.60 16.10
C GLN A 267 9.17 -6.64 15.99
N ALA A 268 9.24 -7.69 16.80
CA ALA A 268 8.21 -8.74 16.87
C ALA A 268 6.82 -8.20 17.25
N SER A 269 6.77 -7.13 18.02
CA SER A 269 5.53 -6.46 18.45
C SER A 269 4.70 -5.89 17.29
N LEU A 270 5.27 -5.72 16.08
CA LEU A 270 4.51 -5.35 14.88
C LEU A 270 3.50 -6.42 14.47
N PHE A 271 3.69 -7.66 14.87
CA PHE A 271 2.74 -8.76 14.64
C PHE A 271 1.71 -8.93 15.78
N GLU A 272 1.81 -8.14 16.86
CA GLU A 272 0.94 -8.23 18.03
C GLU A 272 -0.11 -7.12 18.04
N VAL A 273 -1.21 -7.33 18.79
CA VAL A 273 -2.25 -6.30 18.98
C VAL A 273 -1.82 -5.34 20.10
N GLY A 274 -1.96 -4.06 19.88
CA GLY A 274 -2.00 -3.06 20.94
C GLY A 274 -0.70 -2.43 21.38
N ALA A 275 0.45 -3.02 21.13
CA ALA A 275 1.73 -2.50 21.63
C ALA A 275 2.81 -2.47 20.54
N ALA A 276 2.48 -1.91 19.37
CA ALA A 276 3.41 -1.86 18.28
C ALA A 276 4.63 -0.98 18.60
N GLN A 277 5.78 -1.61 18.82
CA GLN A 277 7.07 -0.93 18.74
C GLN A 277 7.38 -0.75 17.24
N VAL A 278 6.97 0.40 16.70
CA VAL A 278 7.07 0.66 15.25
C VAL A 278 8.49 0.96 14.78
N LEU A 279 9.37 1.38 15.70
CA LEU A 279 10.76 1.69 15.35
C LEU A 279 11.57 0.41 15.10
N PRO A 280 12.41 0.39 14.07
CA PRO A 280 13.38 -0.70 13.89
C PRO A 280 14.39 -0.73 15.04
N SER A 281 15.06 -1.86 15.22
CA SER A 281 16.14 -1.97 16.21
C SER A 281 17.30 -1.03 15.87
N ALA A 282 18.09 -0.63 16.87
CA ALA A 282 19.23 0.27 16.66
C ALA A 282 20.31 -0.31 15.70
N SER A 283 20.31 -1.62 15.50
CA SER A 283 21.20 -2.32 14.56
C SER A 283 20.52 -2.69 13.24
N SER A 284 19.30 -2.26 13.02
CA SER A 284 18.55 -2.60 11.80
C SER A 284 19.25 -2.12 10.55
N MET A 285 19.30 -3.00 9.54
CA MET A 285 19.77 -2.64 8.21
C MET A 285 18.90 -1.60 7.52
N LEU A 286 17.65 -1.45 7.98
CA LEU A 286 16.71 -0.47 7.43
C LEU A 286 17.08 0.98 7.76
N LEU A 287 17.89 1.21 8.79
CA LEU A 287 18.32 2.57 9.16
C LEU A 287 19.23 3.25 8.13
N ASN A 288 19.63 2.54 7.10
CA ASN A 288 20.49 3.03 6.02
C ASN A 288 20.03 2.49 4.66
N GLY A 289 20.61 3.02 3.59
CA GLY A 289 20.49 2.50 2.23
C GLY A 289 19.34 3.10 1.42
N ALA A 290 18.65 4.10 1.93
CA ALA A 290 17.70 4.87 1.12
C ALA A 290 18.42 5.77 0.10
N SER A 291 17.79 6.01 -1.03
CA SER A 291 18.26 6.94 -2.04
C SER A 291 17.08 7.70 -2.66
N PHE A 292 17.24 8.99 -2.77
CA PHE A 292 16.25 9.89 -3.39
C PHE A 292 16.73 10.46 -4.73
N THR A 293 17.79 9.87 -5.29
CA THR A 293 18.29 10.27 -6.61
C THR A 293 17.22 10.09 -7.69
N GLY A 294 16.83 11.19 -8.31
CA GLY A 294 15.77 11.22 -9.33
C GLY A 294 14.34 11.26 -8.77
N LEU A 295 14.15 11.28 -7.45
CA LEU A 295 12.86 11.48 -6.82
C LEU A 295 12.62 12.97 -6.53
N THR A 296 11.42 13.44 -6.76
CA THR A 296 11.00 14.82 -6.48
C THR A 296 9.74 14.82 -5.62
N GLY A 297 9.62 15.79 -4.71
CA GLY A 297 8.46 15.92 -3.83
C GLY A 297 8.50 15.01 -2.60
N PHE A 298 9.65 14.43 -2.27
CA PHE A 298 9.88 13.59 -1.10
C PHE A 298 10.84 14.25 -0.11
N SER A 299 10.66 13.98 1.17
CA SER A 299 11.65 14.28 2.21
C SER A 299 12.78 13.27 2.13
N SER A 300 14.01 13.76 1.91
CA SER A 300 15.19 12.88 1.86
C SER A 300 15.59 12.41 3.26
N VAL A 301 15.68 11.09 3.43
CA VAL A 301 16.09 10.42 4.66
C VAL A 301 17.06 9.29 4.35
N ASP A 302 17.81 8.81 5.34
CA ASP A 302 18.81 7.75 5.11
C ASP A 302 18.21 6.35 5.24
N PHE A 303 17.04 6.20 5.88
CA PHE A 303 16.43 4.93 6.23
C PHE A 303 15.43 4.42 5.17
N ARG A 304 15.27 3.10 5.12
CA ARG A 304 14.27 2.37 4.35
C ARG A 304 13.10 1.96 5.27
N GLY A 305 11.91 1.81 4.68
CA GLY A 305 10.69 1.60 5.48
C GLY A 305 10.16 2.91 6.08
N ALA A 306 9.10 2.81 6.86
CA ALA A 306 8.34 3.96 7.36
C ALA A 306 9.02 4.72 8.51
N PHE A 307 10.06 4.14 9.12
CA PHE A 307 10.66 4.68 10.35
C PHE A 307 12.19 4.70 10.31
N GLY A 308 12.74 5.84 10.78
CA GLY A 308 14.11 5.96 11.25
C GLY A 308 14.19 5.88 12.77
N SER A 309 14.74 6.92 13.40
CA SER A 309 14.80 7.07 14.86
C SER A 309 13.54 7.68 15.46
N ASP A 310 12.72 8.34 14.66
CA ASP A 310 11.56 9.09 15.13
C ASP A 310 10.27 8.30 14.96
N ASN A 311 9.48 8.21 16.03
CA ASN A 311 8.16 7.59 16.01
C ASN A 311 7.08 8.64 15.68
N TRP A 312 6.80 8.83 14.39
CA TRP A 312 5.78 9.76 13.95
C TRP A 312 4.34 9.32 14.25
N THR A 313 4.13 8.09 14.73
CA THR A 313 2.81 7.62 15.15
C THR A 313 2.45 8.05 16.58
N ALA A 314 3.45 8.49 17.35
CA ALA A 314 3.27 8.82 18.75
C ALA A 314 2.28 9.99 18.96
N GLY A 315 1.37 9.82 19.91
CA GLY A 315 0.43 10.87 20.34
C GLY A 315 -0.84 11.01 19.51
N TRP A 316 -0.95 10.31 18.38
CA TRP A 316 -2.16 10.38 17.55
C TRP A 316 -2.69 9.01 17.09
N ALA A 317 -1.81 8.06 16.77
CA ALA A 317 -2.23 6.74 16.31
C ALA A 317 -2.74 5.86 17.46
N GLU A 318 -3.62 4.91 17.16
CA GLU A 318 -4.19 3.96 18.11
C GLU A 318 -4.03 2.53 17.57
N PHE A 319 -3.28 1.68 18.26
CA PHE A 319 -3.05 0.29 17.86
C PHE A 319 -3.90 -0.72 18.63
N ASN A 320 -4.82 -0.26 19.49
CA ASN A 320 -5.81 -1.09 20.17
C ASN A 320 -7.16 -0.37 20.27
N PRO A 321 -7.78 0.01 19.13
CA PRO A 321 -9.01 0.79 19.14
C PRO A 321 -10.17 0.03 19.80
N SER A 322 -10.19 -1.31 19.80
CA SER A 322 -11.24 -2.11 20.45
C SER A 322 -11.23 -2.02 21.97
N ALA A 323 -10.10 -1.65 22.57
CA ALA A 323 -10.01 -1.42 24.04
C ALA A 323 -10.20 0.05 24.42
N LYS A 324 -10.40 0.94 23.46
CA LYS A 324 -10.52 2.39 23.68
C LYS A 324 -11.94 2.75 24.15
N ASP A 325 -12.03 3.53 25.22
CA ASP A 325 -13.29 4.13 25.68
C ASP A 325 -13.51 5.48 24.97
N TYR A 326 -14.42 5.50 24.00
CA TYR A 326 -14.83 6.71 23.26
C TYR A 326 -16.03 7.45 23.88
N SER A 327 -16.48 7.04 25.06
CA SER A 327 -17.63 7.68 25.75
C SER A 327 -17.25 8.93 26.53
N LYS A 328 -15.97 9.31 26.54
CA LYS A 328 -15.43 10.43 27.32
C LYS A 328 -15.06 11.62 26.47
#